data_03dda89d4d93bbeb7ebae704a22d24da
#
_entry.id   03dda89d4d93bbeb7ebae704a22d24da
#
_cell.length_a   1.000
_cell.length_b   1.000
_cell.length_c   1.000
_cell.angle_alpha   90.00
_cell.angle_beta   90.00
_cell.angle_gamma   90.00
#
_symmetry.space_group_name_H-M   'P 1'
#
loop_
_entity.id
_entity.type
_entity.pdbx_description
1 polymer ?
#
loop_
_entity_poly.entity_id
_entity_poly.type
_entity_poly.pdbx_seq_one_letter_code
_entity_poly.pdbx_strand_id
1 'polypeptide(L)'
;STYGDSEGLPKIEEVIGRPLSPYAVTKYVNELYADIFSKTYGIETIGLRYFNVFGRRQNPNGAYAAVIPLFVKKFMNYESPVINGDGNYSRDFTYIDNVIQMNELAMNTQNPEAINTVYNTAYGDRTALSQLVQLLKENLQIYDPKIASVDVIHGPDRAGDIPHSLACIEKAKKNLGYHPKFSIASGIKEAVEWYFKNLK
;
A
#
# COMPACT_ATOMS: atom_id res chain seq x y z
N SER A 1 -0.62 -2.78 9.03
CA SER A 1 -1.43 -3.23 10.18
C SER A 1 -0.59 -3.82 11.31
N THR A 2 0.43 -4.62 11.02
CA THR A 2 1.31 -5.27 12.04
C THR A 2 2.00 -4.29 12.98
N TYR A 3 2.27 -3.06 12.52
CA TYR A 3 2.92 -2.03 13.34
C TYR A 3 2.05 -1.50 14.50
N GLY A 4 0.74 -1.73 14.47
CA GLY A 4 -0.17 -1.37 15.55
C GLY A 4 -0.06 0.09 16.00
N ASP A 5 0.08 0.30 17.30
CA ASP A 5 0.22 1.60 17.97
C ASP A 5 1.67 2.13 18.02
N SER A 6 2.62 1.53 17.30
CA SER A 6 3.98 2.07 17.18
C SER A 6 3.94 3.51 16.66
N GLU A 7 4.55 4.46 17.38
CA GLU A 7 4.49 5.90 17.06
C GLU A 7 5.51 6.33 15.99
N GLY A 8 6.67 5.67 15.92
CA GLY A 8 7.78 6.07 15.05
C GLY A 8 7.46 6.07 13.55
N LEU A 9 7.98 7.05 12.81
CA LEU A 9 8.02 7.12 11.36
C LEU A 9 9.45 7.46 10.90
N PRO A 10 9.96 6.80 9.84
CA PRO A 10 9.33 5.67 9.11
C PRO A 10 9.23 4.39 9.97
N LYS A 11 8.31 3.51 9.62
CA LYS A 11 8.14 2.20 10.26
C LYS A 11 9.32 1.29 9.94
N ILE A 12 10.00 0.83 10.99
CA ILE A 12 11.16 -0.06 10.93
C ILE A 12 10.69 -1.47 11.34
N GLU A 13 11.18 -2.51 10.67
CA GLU A 13 10.68 -3.88 10.81
C GLU A 13 10.77 -4.42 12.24
N GLU A 14 11.80 -4.04 12.96
CA GLU A 14 12.08 -4.48 14.33
C GLU A 14 11.23 -3.78 15.40
N VAL A 15 10.59 -2.66 15.05
CA VAL A 15 9.83 -1.82 16.00
C VAL A 15 8.34 -1.92 15.72
N ILE A 16 7.70 -2.91 16.32
CA ILE A 16 6.26 -3.10 16.22
C ILE A 16 5.58 -2.75 17.56
N GLY A 17 4.37 -2.19 17.47
CA GLY A 17 3.51 -1.94 18.63
C GLY A 17 2.51 -3.10 18.84
N ARG A 18 1.46 -2.79 19.59
CA ARG A 18 0.35 -3.73 19.82
C ARG A 18 -0.64 -3.66 18.65
N PRO A 19 -1.10 -4.81 18.11
CA PRO A 19 -2.13 -4.82 17.06
C PRO A 19 -3.40 -4.08 17.49
N LEU A 20 -3.92 -3.20 16.63
CA LEU A 20 -5.10 -2.38 16.90
C LEU A 20 -6.40 -2.97 16.32
N SER A 21 -6.35 -4.13 15.68
CA SER A 21 -7.54 -4.77 15.11
C SER A 21 -7.37 -6.30 15.02
N PRO A 22 -8.47 -7.06 14.95
CA PRO A 22 -8.40 -8.51 14.70
C PRO A 22 -7.62 -8.84 13.42
N TYR A 23 -7.79 -8.05 12.36
CA TYR A 23 -7.01 -8.20 11.13
C TYR A 23 -5.50 -8.04 11.36
N ALA A 24 -5.07 -7.04 12.13
CA ALA A 24 -3.67 -6.85 12.48
C ALA A 24 -3.10 -8.05 13.25
N VAL A 25 -3.87 -8.61 14.18
CA VAL A 25 -3.50 -9.84 14.91
C VAL A 25 -3.27 -10.99 13.93
N THR A 26 -4.20 -11.24 12.99
CA THR A 26 -4.03 -12.34 12.02
C THR A 26 -2.78 -12.19 11.16
N LYS A 27 -2.39 -10.96 10.82
CA LYS A 27 -1.17 -10.72 10.04
C LYS A 27 0.10 -10.95 10.87
N TYR A 28 0.09 -10.52 12.14
CA TYR A 28 1.22 -10.74 13.02
C TYR A 28 1.41 -12.23 13.38
N VAL A 29 0.32 -12.96 13.57
CA VAL A 29 0.36 -14.42 13.79
C VAL A 29 1.09 -15.16 12.67
N ASN A 30 0.95 -14.75 11.41
CA ASN A 30 1.69 -15.37 10.31
C ASN A 30 3.22 -15.27 10.50
N GLU A 31 3.72 -14.14 11.00
CA GLU A 31 5.15 -13.94 11.27
C GLU A 31 5.62 -14.82 12.44
N LEU A 32 4.81 -14.94 13.49
CA LEU A 32 5.10 -15.82 14.63
C LEU A 32 5.16 -17.28 14.20
N TYR A 33 4.22 -17.74 13.36
CA TYR A 33 4.28 -19.09 12.80
C TYR A 33 5.52 -19.29 11.94
N ALA A 34 5.85 -18.36 11.06
CA ALA A 34 7.05 -18.44 10.21
C ALA A 34 8.32 -18.63 11.05
N ASP A 35 8.47 -17.83 12.13
CA ASP A 35 9.61 -17.92 13.05
C ASP A 35 9.68 -19.29 13.74
N ILE A 36 8.55 -19.79 14.29
CA ILE A 36 8.51 -21.09 14.96
C ILE A 36 8.77 -22.23 13.99
N PHE A 37 8.18 -22.20 12.78
CA PHE A 37 8.40 -23.23 11.77
C PHE A 37 9.86 -23.26 11.29
N SER A 38 10.49 -22.11 11.17
CA SER A 38 11.90 -22.01 10.86
C SER A 38 12.76 -22.69 11.96
N LYS A 39 12.53 -22.36 13.22
CA LYS A 39 13.29 -22.88 14.36
C LYS A 39 13.06 -24.38 14.61
N THR A 40 11.84 -24.86 14.40
CA THR A 40 11.45 -26.24 14.74
C THR A 40 11.71 -27.22 13.59
N TYR A 41 11.49 -26.79 12.37
CA TYR A 41 11.50 -27.66 11.19
C TYR A 41 12.55 -27.29 10.14
N GLY A 42 13.32 -26.22 10.37
CA GLY A 42 14.36 -25.75 9.43
C GLY A 42 13.79 -25.16 8.12
N ILE A 43 12.52 -24.71 8.12
CA ILE A 43 11.90 -24.11 6.94
C ILE A 43 12.43 -22.68 6.77
N GLU A 44 13.06 -22.41 5.65
CA GLU A 44 13.50 -21.06 5.32
C GLU A 44 12.32 -20.20 4.86
N THR A 45 12.19 -19.00 5.45
CA THR A 45 11.08 -18.09 5.17
C THR A 45 11.58 -16.65 4.96
N ILE A 46 10.86 -15.88 4.15
CA ILE A 46 11.01 -14.42 4.05
C ILE A 46 9.62 -13.80 4.18
N GLY A 47 9.42 -13.00 5.22
CA GLY A 47 8.17 -12.28 5.44
C GLY A 47 8.15 -10.95 4.70
N LEU A 48 7.04 -10.62 4.03
CA LEU A 48 6.88 -9.36 3.31
C LEU A 48 5.68 -8.58 3.87
N ARG A 49 5.94 -7.41 4.47
CA ARG A 49 4.89 -6.49 4.95
C ARG A 49 4.54 -5.50 3.85
N TYR A 50 3.45 -5.74 3.15
CA TYR A 50 2.98 -4.85 2.09
C TYR A 50 2.34 -3.58 2.64
N PHE A 51 2.73 -2.42 2.08
CA PHE A 51 2.15 -1.10 2.37
C PHE A 51 1.23 -0.68 1.23
N ASN A 52 -0.01 -0.34 1.56
CA ASN A 52 -1.05 0.25 0.70
C ASN A 52 -0.90 -0.05 -0.81
N VAL A 53 -0.90 -1.35 -1.14
CA VAL A 53 -0.70 -1.82 -2.52
C VAL A 53 -1.85 -1.34 -3.40
N PHE A 54 -1.50 -0.85 -4.59
CA PHE A 54 -2.45 -0.49 -5.63
C PHE A 54 -1.95 -0.90 -7.01
N GLY A 55 -2.84 -0.97 -7.98
CA GLY A 55 -2.46 -1.28 -9.35
C GLY A 55 -3.60 -1.80 -10.19
N ARG A 56 -3.26 -2.18 -11.40
CA ARG A 56 -4.17 -2.80 -12.36
C ARG A 56 -4.88 -4.00 -11.73
N ARG A 57 -6.13 -4.25 -12.14
CA ARG A 57 -6.97 -5.39 -11.73
C ARG A 57 -7.40 -5.39 -10.27
N GLN A 58 -7.13 -4.34 -9.50
CA GLN A 58 -7.63 -4.24 -8.14
C GLN A 58 -9.14 -4.00 -8.16
N ASN A 59 -9.90 -4.83 -7.42
CA ASN A 59 -11.36 -4.79 -7.43
C ASN A 59 -11.90 -3.59 -6.63
N PRO A 60 -12.71 -2.70 -7.24
CA PRO A 60 -13.33 -1.58 -6.54
C PRO A 60 -14.56 -1.96 -5.69
N ASN A 61 -15.09 -3.19 -5.83
CA ASN A 61 -16.38 -3.60 -5.26
C ASN A 61 -16.24 -4.48 -3.99
N GLY A 62 -15.05 -4.71 -3.48
CA GLY A 62 -14.83 -5.52 -2.28
C GLY A 62 -15.32 -4.81 -1.01
N ALA A 63 -15.75 -5.57 0.00
CA ALA A 63 -16.13 -5.03 1.31
C ALA A 63 -15.02 -4.19 1.98
N TYR A 64 -13.77 -4.42 1.58
CA TYR A 64 -12.57 -3.66 1.96
C TYR A 64 -11.90 -3.05 0.73
N ALA A 65 -12.71 -2.47 -0.19
CA ALA A 65 -12.17 -1.83 -1.38
C ALA A 65 -11.14 -0.77 -1.00
N ALA A 66 -9.95 -0.86 -1.60
CA ALA A 66 -8.90 0.13 -1.39
C ALA A 66 -9.31 1.50 -1.97
N VAL A 67 -8.78 2.56 -1.39
CA VAL A 67 -9.16 3.94 -1.71
C VAL A 67 -8.99 4.29 -3.20
N ILE A 68 -7.91 3.83 -3.83
CA ILE A 68 -7.62 4.15 -5.24
C ILE A 68 -8.68 3.60 -6.19
N PRO A 69 -8.96 2.28 -6.25
CA PRO A 69 -9.99 1.77 -7.16
C PRO A 69 -11.40 2.29 -6.83
N LEU A 70 -11.69 2.56 -5.54
CA LEU A 70 -12.96 3.16 -5.14
C LEU A 70 -13.12 4.58 -5.69
N PHE A 71 -12.09 5.43 -5.56
CA PHE A 71 -12.13 6.81 -6.05
C PHE A 71 -12.17 6.86 -7.58
N VAL A 72 -11.40 6.00 -8.25
CA VAL A 72 -11.47 5.86 -9.71
C VAL A 72 -12.90 5.53 -10.17
N LYS A 73 -13.54 4.52 -9.55
CA LYS A 73 -14.93 4.16 -9.88
C LYS A 73 -15.88 5.33 -9.67
N LYS A 74 -15.75 6.07 -8.57
CA LYS A 74 -16.58 7.24 -8.30
C LYS A 74 -16.40 8.32 -9.37
N PHE A 75 -15.17 8.70 -9.69
CA PHE A 75 -14.89 9.68 -10.73
C PHE A 75 -15.44 9.25 -12.10
N MET A 76 -15.28 7.98 -12.47
CA MET A 76 -15.81 7.44 -13.75
C MET A 76 -17.34 7.46 -13.82
N ASN A 77 -18.01 7.40 -12.68
CA ASN A 77 -19.48 7.52 -12.57
C ASN A 77 -19.93 8.98 -12.35
N TYR A 78 -19.03 9.96 -12.38
CA TYR A 78 -19.30 11.36 -12.02
C TYR A 78 -19.86 11.54 -10.60
N GLU A 79 -19.54 10.61 -9.70
CA GLU A 79 -19.87 10.67 -8.28
C GLU A 79 -18.72 11.30 -7.51
N SER A 80 -19.04 12.19 -6.56
CA SER A 80 -18.03 12.80 -5.68
C SER A 80 -17.40 11.78 -4.75
N PRO A 81 -16.07 11.56 -4.80
CA PRO A 81 -15.39 10.78 -3.77
C PRO A 81 -15.40 11.54 -2.44
N VAL A 82 -15.46 10.79 -1.33
CA VAL A 82 -15.44 11.34 0.02
C VAL A 82 -14.07 11.06 0.65
N ILE A 83 -13.35 12.10 1.00
CA ILE A 83 -12.14 12.05 1.82
C ILE A 83 -12.56 12.18 3.28
N ASN A 84 -12.13 11.27 4.15
CA ASN A 84 -12.34 11.42 5.59
C ASN A 84 -11.35 12.47 6.14
N GLY A 85 -11.87 13.43 6.92
CA GLY A 85 -11.10 14.53 7.47
C GLY A 85 -10.68 15.59 6.45
N ASP A 86 -9.60 16.29 6.74
CA ASP A 86 -9.07 17.41 5.93
C ASP A 86 -8.24 16.99 4.70
N GLY A 87 -8.03 15.68 4.51
CA GLY A 87 -7.23 15.14 3.42
C GLY A 87 -5.71 15.12 3.65
N ASN A 88 -5.25 15.52 4.84
CA ASN A 88 -3.82 15.52 5.19
C ASN A 88 -3.29 14.14 5.61
N TYR A 89 -4.18 13.18 5.90
CA TYR A 89 -3.76 11.81 6.19
C TYR A 89 -2.99 11.24 5.01
N SER A 90 -1.82 10.68 5.27
CA SER A 90 -0.90 10.22 4.22
C SER A 90 -0.59 8.73 4.34
N ARG A 91 -0.35 8.12 3.18
CA ARG A 91 -0.04 6.68 3.07
C ARG A 91 1.17 6.49 2.15
N ASP A 92 1.95 5.46 2.45
CA ASP A 92 2.95 4.92 1.53
C ASP A 92 2.22 4.00 0.55
N PHE A 93 1.90 4.55 -0.63
CA PHE A 93 1.24 3.81 -1.70
C PHE A 93 2.26 3.09 -2.55
N THR A 94 2.11 1.78 -2.67
CA THR A 94 3.05 0.91 -3.37
C THR A 94 2.42 0.31 -4.62
N TYR A 95 2.95 0.65 -5.78
CA TYR A 95 2.45 0.11 -7.04
C TYR A 95 2.74 -1.40 -7.14
N ILE A 96 1.82 -2.13 -7.75
CA ILE A 96 1.86 -3.61 -7.80
C ILE A 96 3.16 -4.15 -8.40
N ASP A 97 3.75 -3.50 -9.40
CA ASP A 97 4.97 -3.98 -10.04
C ASP A 97 6.20 -3.84 -9.11
N ASN A 98 6.20 -2.89 -8.16
CA ASN A 98 7.19 -2.85 -7.07
C ASN A 98 7.02 -4.03 -6.10
N VAL A 99 5.77 -4.44 -5.84
CA VAL A 99 5.49 -5.60 -4.99
C VAL A 99 5.92 -6.89 -5.67
N ILE A 100 5.67 -7.03 -6.99
CA ILE A 100 6.13 -8.16 -7.79
C ILE A 100 7.65 -8.25 -7.76
N GLN A 101 8.36 -7.12 -7.99
CA GLN A 101 9.81 -7.06 -7.89
C GLN A 101 10.30 -7.59 -6.53
N MET A 102 9.67 -7.16 -5.43
CA MET A 102 10.06 -7.60 -4.09
C MET A 102 9.85 -9.09 -3.87
N ASN A 103 8.75 -9.67 -4.39
CA ASN A 103 8.52 -11.12 -4.33
C ASN A 103 9.57 -11.88 -5.15
N GLU A 104 9.90 -11.43 -6.35
CA GLU A 104 10.92 -12.05 -7.19
C GLU A 104 12.30 -12.01 -6.52
N LEU A 105 12.67 -10.89 -5.91
CA LEU A 105 13.93 -10.76 -5.17
C LEU A 105 13.97 -11.69 -3.95
N ALA A 106 12.87 -11.79 -3.20
CA ALA A 106 12.77 -12.70 -2.07
C ALA A 106 12.86 -14.17 -2.48
N MET A 107 12.22 -14.55 -3.59
CA MET A 107 12.24 -15.94 -4.09
C MET A 107 13.60 -16.36 -4.65
N ASN A 108 14.38 -15.44 -5.20
CA ASN A 108 15.63 -15.74 -5.90
C ASN A 108 16.89 -15.36 -5.10
N THR A 109 16.75 -14.86 -3.88
CA THR A 109 17.90 -14.43 -3.09
C THR A 109 18.83 -15.60 -2.78
N GLN A 110 20.12 -15.33 -2.88
CA GLN A 110 21.19 -16.23 -2.44
C GLN A 110 21.89 -15.70 -1.17
N ASN A 111 21.39 -14.60 -0.61
CA ASN A 111 21.95 -13.99 0.59
C ASN A 111 21.41 -14.71 1.83
N PRO A 112 22.25 -15.44 2.59
CA PRO A 112 21.79 -16.15 3.79
C PRO A 112 21.29 -15.19 4.89
N GLU A 113 21.77 -13.94 4.92
CA GLU A 113 21.29 -12.92 5.86
C GLU A 113 19.86 -12.42 5.53
N ALA A 114 19.35 -12.71 4.35
CA ALA A 114 18.01 -12.34 3.96
C ALA A 114 16.94 -13.32 4.43
N ILE A 115 17.32 -14.54 4.80
CA ILE A 115 16.43 -15.65 5.16
C ILE A 115 15.99 -15.53 6.62
N ASN A 116 14.80 -16.06 6.93
CA ASN A 116 14.17 -16.05 8.25
C ASN A 116 14.00 -14.66 8.84
N THR A 117 13.66 -13.71 7.99
CA THR A 117 13.52 -12.31 8.37
C THR A 117 12.34 -11.65 7.66
N VAL A 118 11.90 -10.50 8.17
CA VAL A 118 10.75 -9.76 7.64
C VAL A 118 11.24 -8.45 7.01
N TYR A 119 10.61 -8.06 5.91
CA TYR A 119 10.92 -6.85 5.15
C TYR A 119 9.68 -6.00 4.87
N ASN A 120 9.84 -4.71 4.95
CA ASN A 120 8.87 -3.77 4.42
C ASN A 120 8.90 -3.79 2.89
N THR A 121 7.72 -3.96 2.29
CA THR A 121 7.52 -3.86 0.85
C THR A 121 6.68 -2.62 0.57
N ALA A 122 7.37 -1.54 0.24
CA ALA A 122 6.82 -0.20 0.12
C ALA A 122 7.59 0.61 -0.93
N TYR A 123 7.09 1.79 -1.29
CA TYR A 123 7.85 2.73 -2.10
C TYR A 123 8.88 3.51 -1.26
N GLY A 124 8.58 3.74 0.02
CA GLY A 124 9.42 4.51 0.94
C GLY A 124 9.18 6.01 0.86
N ASP A 125 8.03 6.43 0.36
CA ASP A 125 7.55 7.80 0.39
C ASP A 125 6.05 7.83 0.70
N ARG A 126 5.52 8.98 1.09
CA ARG A 126 4.12 9.10 1.47
C ARG A 126 3.40 10.20 0.69
N THR A 127 2.14 9.94 0.36
CA THR A 127 1.27 10.86 -0.36
C THR A 127 0.03 11.14 0.48
N ALA A 128 -0.35 12.41 0.62
CA ALA A 128 -1.60 12.79 1.28
C ALA A 128 -2.82 12.40 0.43
N LEU A 129 -3.96 12.15 1.08
CA LEU A 129 -5.19 11.79 0.35
C LEU A 129 -5.66 12.89 -0.60
N SER A 130 -5.48 14.16 -0.24
CA SER A 130 -5.75 15.30 -1.13
C SER A 130 -4.88 15.27 -2.39
N GLN A 131 -3.59 15.00 -2.25
CA GLN A 131 -2.66 14.83 -3.38
C GLN A 131 -3.03 13.62 -4.25
N LEU A 132 -3.39 12.50 -3.62
CA LEU A 132 -3.85 11.30 -4.33
C LEU A 132 -5.05 11.60 -5.21
N VAL A 133 -6.06 12.27 -4.65
CA VAL A 133 -7.28 12.64 -5.39
C VAL A 133 -6.95 13.52 -6.58
N GLN A 134 -6.08 14.51 -6.40
CA GLN A 134 -5.62 15.38 -7.48
C GLN A 134 -4.93 14.59 -8.60
N LEU A 135 -4.02 13.68 -8.26
CA LEU A 135 -3.34 12.80 -9.21
C LEU A 135 -4.32 11.92 -9.99
N LEU A 136 -5.32 11.35 -9.31
CA LEU A 136 -6.35 10.53 -9.95
C LEU A 136 -7.18 11.36 -10.94
N LYS A 137 -7.62 12.54 -10.53
CA LYS A 137 -8.42 13.44 -11.35
C LYS A 137 -7.66 13.90 -12.60
N GLU A 138 -6.40 14.31 -12.44
CA GLU A 138 -5.51 14.71 -13.54
C GLU A 138 -5.29 13.60 -14.57
N ASN A 139 -5.14 12.36 -14.13
CA ASN A 139 -4.94 11.24 -15.04
C ASN A 139 -6.25 10.76 -15.69
N LEU A 140 -7.37 10.75 -14.96
CA LEU A 140 -8.66 10.33 -15.50
C LEU A 140 -9.24 11.32 -16.51
N GLN A 141 -9.07 12.63 -16.30
CA GLN A 141 -9.58 13.66 -17.23
C GLN A 141 -8.93 13.60 -18.62
N ILE A 142 -7.77 12.95 -18.77
CA ILE A 142 -7.14 12.70 -20.08
C ILE A 142 -8.07 11.81 -20.95
N TYR A 143 -8.78 10.89 -20.32
CA TYR A 143 -9.69 9.96 -21.00
C TYR A 143 -11.12 10.48 -21.06
N ASP A 144 -11.54 11.26 -20.05
CA ASP A 144 -12.86 11.89 -19.99
C ASP A 144 -12.76 13.28 -19.32
N PRO A 145 -12.74 14.36 -20.11
CA PRO A 145 -12.62 15.73 -19.60
C PRO A 145 -13.72 16.15 -18.60
N LYS A 146 -14.89 15.51 -18.62
CA LYS A 146 -16.00 15.82 -17.69
C LYS A 146 -15.61 15.50 -16.23
N ILE A 147 -14.68 14.59 -16.01
CA ILE A 147 -14.19 14.23 -14.68
C ILE A 147 -13.54 15.45 -13.98
N ALA A 148 -13.01 16.38 -14.75
CA ALA A 148 -12.44 17.61 -14.18
C ALA A 148 -13.44 18.43 -13.36
N SER A 149 -14.73 18.33 -13.63
CA SER A 149 -15.79 19.05 -12.91
C SER A 149 -16.37 18.28 -11.70
N VAL A 150 -15.94 17.04 -11.45
CA VAL A 150 -16.42 16.27 -10.29
C VAL A 150 -15.81 16.81 -9.01
N ASP A 151 -16.66 17.22 -8.08
CA ASP A 151 -16.24 17.74 -6.77
C ASP A 151 -15.76 16.62 -5.84
N VAL A 152 -14.94 17.00 -4.88
CA VAL A 152 -14.48 16.12 -3.79
C VAL A 152 -15.14 16.57 -2.50
N ILE A 153 -15.71 15.65 -1.76
CA ILE A 153 -16.39 15.93 -0.49
C ILE A 153 -15.47 15.56 0.67
N HIS A 154 -15.42 16.41 1.67
CA HIS A 154 -14.75 16.12 2.94
C HIS A 154 -15.78 15.64 3.97
N GLY A 155 -15.59 14.43 4.46
CA GLY A 155 -16.40 13.82 5.52
C GLY A 155 -15.73 13.94 6.88
N PRO A 156 -16.38 13.44 7.96
CA PRO A 156 -15.78 13.41 9.28
C PRO A 156 -14.55 12.47 9.32
N ASP A 157 -13.69 12.70 10.30
CA ASP A 157 -12.60 11.78 10.59
C ASP A 157 -13.13 10.38 10.90
N ARG A 158 -12.47 9.36 10.37
CA ARG A 158 -12.82 7.98 10.65
C ARG A 158 -12.12 7.51 11.93
N ALA A 159 -12.90 7.07 12.90
CA ALA A 159 -12.35 6.53 14.15
C ALA A 159 -11.41 5.33 13.88
N GLY A 160 -10.23 5.38 14.47
CA GLY A 160 -9.22 4.33 14.33
C GLY A 160 -8.34 4.40 13.07
N ASP A 161 -8.51 5.42 12.22
CA ASP A 161 -7.59 5.64 11.10
C ASP A 161 -6.24 6.14 11.63
N ILE A 162 -5.16 5.53 11.11
CA ILE A 162 -3.79 5.97 11.39
C ILE A 162 -3.51 7.22 10.54
N PRO A 163 -3.09 8.36 11.13
CA PRO A 163 -2.90 9.60 10.37
C PRO A 163 -1.86 9.45 9.25
N HIS A 164 -0.72 8.83 9.55
CA HIS A 164 0.40 8.74 8.61
C HIS A 164 0.98 7.34 8.56
N SER A 165 1.35 6.88 7.37
CA SER A 165 2.04 5.61 7.13
C SER A 165 3.19 5.83 6.16
N LEU A 166 4.41 5.50 6.61
CA LEU A 166 5.64 5.56 5.84
C LEU A 166 6.52 4.39 6.27
N ALA A 167 7.06 3.64 5.32
CA ALA A 167 7.97 2.53 5.58
C ALA A 167 9.44 2.94 5.44
N CYS A 168 10.28 2.40 6.31
CA CYS A 168 11.70 2.30 6.03
C CYS A 168 11.93 1.08 5.12
N ILE A 169 12.60 1.26 3.99
CA ILE A 169 12.91 0.18 3.03
C ILE A 169 14.41 -0.13 2.96
N GLU A 170 15.21 0.43 3.84
CA GLU A 170 16.67 0.30 3.80
C GLU A 170 17.14 -1.15 4.03
N LYS A 171 16.44 -1.90 4.87
CA LYS A 171 16.70 -3.33 5.09
C LYS A 171 16.48 -4.14 3.82
N ALA A 172 15.39 -3.89 3.10
CA ALA A 172 15.08 -4.53 1.84
C ALA A 172 16.10 -4.15 0.74
N LYS A 173 16.52 -2.90 0.67
CA LYS A 173 17.59 -2.45 -0.23
C LYS A 173 18.89 -3.18 0.03
N LYS A 174 19.32 -3.22 1.30
CA LYS A 174 20.60 -3.81 1.70
C LYS A 174 20.65 -5.31 1.43
N ASN A 175 19.63 -6.05 1.87
CA ASN A 175 19.69 -7.51 1.91
C ASN A 175 19.14 -8.18 0.65
N LEU A 176 18.19 -7.55 -0.03
CA LEU A 176 17.51 -8.10 -1.21
C LEU A 176 17.76 -7.30 -2.50
N GLY A 177 18.45 -6.16 -2.42
CA GLY A 177 18.66 -5.30 -3.59
C GLY A 177 17.35 -4.65 -4.11
N TYR A 178 16.37 -4.44 -3.22
CA TYR A 178 15.08 -3.86 -3.58
C TYR A 178 15.21 -2.38 -3.93
N HIS A 179 14.84 -2.04 -5.15
CA HIS A 179 14.79 -0.66 -5.64
C HIS A 179 13.48 -0.42 -6.37
N PRO A 180 12.42 0.08 -5.67
CA PRO A 180 11.12 0.29 -6.28
C PRO A 180 11.21 1.32 -7.41
N LYS A 181 10.73 0.95 -8.59
CA LYS A 181 10.87 1.75 -9.82
C LYS A 181 9.69 2.68 -10.06
N PHE A 182 8.52 2.34 -9.54
CA PHE A 182 7.28 3.06 -9.79
C PHE A 182 6.92 3.95 -8.61
N SER A 183 7.00 5.26 -8.80
CA SER A 183 6.42 6.24 -7.87
C SER A 183 4.88 6.18 -7.88
N ILE A 184 4.23 6.86 -6.94
CA ILE A 184 2.77 7.00 -6.94
C ILE A 184 2.27 7.58 -8.27
N ALA A 185 2.92 8.60 -8.80
CA ALA A 185 2.51 9.27 -10.04
C ALA A 185 2.61 8.34 -11.25
N SER A 186 3.73 7.62 -11.42
CA SER A 186 3.90 6.68 -12.53
C SER A 186 2.96 5.47 -12.39
N GLY A 187 2.79 4.93 -11.20
CA GLY A 187 1.89 3.81 -10.94
C GLY A 187 0.41 4.18 -11.14
N ILE A 188 -0.02 5.39 -10.78
CA ILE A 188 -1.38 5.88 -11.06
C ILE A 188 -1.64 5.99 -12.56
N LYS A 189 -0.68 6.52 -13.33
CA LYS A 189 -0.80 6.61 -14.78
C LYS A 189 -1.09 5.24 -15.41
N GLU A 190 -0.32 4.23 -15.04
CA GLU A 190 -0.50 2.85 -15.51
C GLU A 190 -1.84 2.25 -15.03
N ALA A 191 -2.18 2.44 -13.75
CA ALA A 191 -3.40 1.88 -13.18
C ALA A 191 -4.66 2.51 -13.78
N VAL A 192 -4.69 3.84 -13.93
CA VAL A 192 -5.84 4.59 -14.46
C VAL A 192 -6.12 4.20 -15.91
N GLU A 193 -5.09 4.03 -16.75
CA GLU A 193 -5.26 3.55 -18.12
C GLU A 193 -6.01 2.21 -18.16
N TRP A 194 -5.59 1.29 -17.28
CA TRP A 194 -6.25 -0.01 -17.18
C TRP A 194 -7.68 0.10 -16.67
N TYR A 195 -7.91 0.87 -15.60
CA TYR A 195 -9.24 1.04 -15.01
C TYR A 195 -10.23 1.65 -16.01
N PHE A 196 -9.81 2.70 -16.70
CA PHE A 196 -10.69 3.36 -17.67
C PHE A 196 -11.12 2.43 -18.82
N LYS A 197 -10.23 1.51 -19.24
CA LYS A 197 -10.54 0.52 -20.28
C LYS A 197 -11.39 -0.65 -19.79
N ASN A 198 -11.36 -1.01 -18.49
CA ASN A 198 -11.87 -2.29 -18.00
C ASN A 198 -12.95 -2.18 -16.91
N LEU A 199 -13.16 -1.03 -16.28
CA LEU A 199 -14.18 -0.83 -15.23
C LEU A 199 -15.50 -0.20 -15.75
N LYS A 200 -15.71 -0.18 -17.03
CA LYS A 200 -16.98 0.29 -17.63
C LYS A 200 -18.12 -0.67 -17.36
#